data_28ec40e85b3de434ad90489199e2847e
#
_entry.id   28ec40e85b3de434ad90489199e2847e
#
_cell.length_a   1.000
_cell.length_b   1.000
_cell.length_c   1.000
_cell.angle_alpha   90.00
_cell.angle_beta   90.00
_cell.angle_gamma   90.00
#
_symmetry.space_group_name_H-M   'P 1'
#
loop_
_entity.id
_entity.type
_entity.pdbx_description
1 polymer ?
#
loop_
_entity_poly.entity_id
_entity_poly.type
_entity_poly.pdbx_seq_one_letter_code
_entity_poly.pdbx_strand_id
1 'polypeptide(L)'
;MNEKTVEVSDQQDESQKIITDKIFALNQIRHTDPLIRALCTTWEECALQLVHDPDTFVRMECAEKWQACAELLFDDGDPVVRKVCAENYEHLAAKLINDRDENVRATCSKWETLVAELIHDSSPPVRRSCAESFHHLAELMINSSDWEVRAGCAIWEDLAVKLIDDVSWEVRAICAHHKKLASQMKDDSDWRVRVVVDSCLNETSF
;
A
#
# COMPACT_ATOMS: atom_id res chain seq x y z
N MET A 1 -0.98 -23.53 37.68
CA MET A 1 -0.67 -22.40 36.79
C MET A 1 -0.16 -23.00 35.50
N ASN A 2 -0.82 -22.70 34.34
CA ASN A 2 -0.55 -23.39 33.10
C ASN A 2 0.77 -22.91 32.48
N GLU A 3 1.60 -23.84 31.99
CA GLU A 3 2.86 -23.57 31.28
C GLU A 3 2.69 -22.49 30.18
N LYS A 4 1.54 -22.46 29.46
CA LYS A 4 1.22 -21.43 28.46
C LYS A 4 1.11 -20.01 29.01
N THR A 5 0.73 -19.81 30.26
CA THR A 5 0.62 -18.48 30.87
C THR A 5 1.99 -17.94 31.30
N VAL A 6 2.94 -18.81 31.63
CA VAL A 6 4.31 -18.41 31.94
C VAL A 6 5.07 -18.03 30.66
N GLU A 7 4.96 -18.83 29.59
CA GLU A 7 5.61 -18.53 28.30
C GLU A 7 5.16 -17.18 27.71
N VAL A 8 3.87 -16.82 27.81
CA VAL A 8 3.34 -15.53 27.31
C VAL A 8 3.87 -14.36 28.14
N SER A 9 4.04 -14.52 29.47
CA SER A 9 4.58 -13.46 30.31
C SER A 9 6.08 -13.22 30.06
N ASP A 10 6.84 -14.27 29.82
CA ASP A 10 8.27 -14.19 29.55
C ASP A 10 8.56 -13.56 28.18
N GLN A 11 7.77 -13.89 27.15
CA GLN A 11 7.87 -13.26 25.82
C GLN A 11 7.49 -11.78 25.84
N GLN A 12 6.51 -11.37 26.63
CA GLN A 12 6.16 -9.97 26.80
C GLN A 12 7.27 -9.17 27.49
N ASP A 13 7.92 -9.74 28.48
CA ASP A 13 9.04 -9.10 29.17
C ASP A 13 10.28 -8.97 28.26
N GLU A 14 10.58 -10.00 27.46
CA GLU A 14 11.65 -9.97 26.47
C GLU A 14 11.42 -8.92 25.39
N SER A 15 10.22 -8.87 24.81
CA SER A 15 9.84 -7.89 23.79
C SER A 15 9.95 -6.46 24.32
N GLN A 16 9.47 -6.21 25.54
CA GLN A 16 9.56 -4.90 26.18
C GLN A 16 11.02 -4.51 26.45
N LYS A 17 11.85 -5.45 26.81
CA LYS A 17 13.26 -5.22 27.08
C LYS A 17 14.04 -4.89 25.80
N ILE A 18 13.72 -5.53 24.67
CA ILE A 18 14.31 -5.22 23.36
C ILE A 18 14.04 -3.76 22.99
N ILE A 19 12.82 -3.27 23.21
CA ILE A 19 12.42 -1.91 22.87
C ILE A 19 13.08 -0.86 23.77
N THR A 20 13.39 -1.20 25.02
CA THR A 20 13.91 -0.26 26.03
C THR A 20 15.43 -0.34 26.27
N ASP A 21 16.08 -1.43 25.89
CA ASP A 21 17.50 -1.67 26.12
C ASP A 21 18.22 -2.07 24.81
N LYS A 22 18.94 -1.10 24.24
CA LYS A 22 19.72 -1.30 23.00
C LYS A 22 20.79 -2.39 23.12
N ILE A 23 21.44 -2.51 24.27
CA ILE A 23 22.48 -3.53 24.46
C ILE A 23 21.85 -4.92 24.46
N PHE A 24 20.68 -5.06 25.08
CA PHE A 24 19.93 -6.30 25.03
C PHE A 24 19.48 -6.60 23.59
N ALA A 25 18.93 -5.62 22.86
CA ALA A 25 18.53 -5.77 21.46
C ALA A 25 19.69 -6.22 20.55
N LEU A 26 20.89 -5.65 20.71
CA LEU A 26 22.09 -6.06 19.95
C LEU A 26 22.48 -7.53 20.17
N ASN A 27 22.16 -8.11 21.31
CA ASN A 27 22.39 -9.55 21.57
C ASN A 27 21.29 -10.42 20.92
N GLN A 28 20.14 -9.86 20.54
CA GLN A 28 19.00 -10.59 19.96
C GLN A 28 18.95 -10.55 18.42
N ILE A 29 19.80 -9.80 17.73
CA ILE A 29 19.81 -9.71 16.26
C ILE A 29 20.07 -11.05 15.54
N ARG A 30 20.52 -12.08 16.26
CA ARG A 30 20.72 -13.45 15.74
C ARG A 30 19.70 -14.45 16.30
N HIS A 31 18.63 -13.96 16.92
CA HIS A 31 17.59 -14.82 17.45
C HIS A 31 16.98 -15.68 16.33
N THR A 32 16.56 -16.92 16.64
CA THR A 32 15.96 -17.83 15.65
C THR A 32 14.61 -17.34 15.15
N ASP A 33 13.82 -16.68 16.00
CA ASP A 33 12.52 -16.10 15.65
C ASP A 33 12.71 -14.76 14.92
N PRO A 34 12.20 -14.62 13.68
CA PRO A 34 12.27 -13.37 12.92
C PRO A 34 11.50 -12.22 13.59
N LEU A 35 10.44 -12.50 14.35
CA LEU A 35 9.70 -11.46 15.07
C LEU A 35 10.56 -10.80 16.14
N ILE A 36 11.39 -11.56 16.85
CA ILE A 36 12.34 -11.02 17.81
C ILE A 36 13.40 -10.17 17.11
N ARG A 37 13.94 -10.63 15.96
CA ARG A 37 14.90 -9.83 15.18
C ARG A 37 14.25 -8.55 14.64
N ALA A 38 12.99 -8.62 14.20
CA ALA A 38 12.22 -7.44 13.74
C ALA A 38 12.02 -6.41 14.85
N LEU A 39 11.79 -6.82 16.10
CA LEU A 39 11.74 -5.90 17.24
C LEU A 39 13.07 -5.16 17.45
N CYS A 40 14.20 -5.81 17.18
CA CYS A 40 15.51 -5.18 17.31
C CYS A 40 15.70 -3.99 16.34
N THR A 41 14.96 -3.94 15.23
CA THR A 41 15.01 -2.83 14.26
C THR A 41 14.52 -1.49 14.83
N THR A 42 13.98 -1.47 16.04
CA THR A 42 13.71 -0.25 16.82
C THR A 42 14.98 0.59 17.03
N TRP A 43 16.13 -0.04 16.99
CA TRP A 43 17.44 0.60 17.12
C TRP A 43 18.16 0.59 15.77
N GLU A 44 18.58 1.78 15.29
CA GLU A 44 19.21 1.93 13.97
C GLU A 44 20.44 1.03 13.81
N GLU A 45 21.27 0.94 14.82
CA GLU A 45 22.48 0.10 14.77
C GLU A 45 22.18 -1.40 14.67
N CYS A 46 21.04 -1.85 15.20
CA CYS A 46 20.56 -3.21 15.01
C CYS A 46 20.00 -3.38 13.60
N ALA A 47 19.19 -2.43 13.13
CA ALA A 47 18.58 -2.44 11.81
C ALA A 47 19.66 -2.51 10.70
N LEU A 48 20.73 -1.72 10.81
CA LEU A 48 21.85 -1.73 9.86
C LEU A 48 22.58 -3.10 9.80
N GLN A 49 22.53 -3.90 10.85
CA GLN A 49 23.08 -5.26 10.85
C GLN A 49 22.09 -6.29 10.29
N LEU A 50 20.79 -5.94 10.24
CA LEU A 50 19.69 -6.80 9.79
C LEU A 50 19.26 -6.54 8.34
N VAL A 51 19.88 -5.60 7.61
CA VAL A 51 19.56 -5.33 6.20
C VAL A 51 19.75 -6.54 5.26
N HIS A 52 20.52 -7.54 5.69
CA HIS A 52 20.71 -8.81 4.96
C HIS A 52 20.02 -9.99 5.64
N ASP A 53 19.06 -9.74 6.52
CA ASP A 53 18.33 -10.81 7.19
C ASP A 53 17.65 -11.73 6.16
N PRO A 54 17.67 -13.06 6.33
CA PRO A 54 17.01 -13.99 5.41
C PRO A 54 15.49 -13.78 5.34
N ASP A 55 14.89 -13.24 6.40
CA ASP A 55 13.46 -13.00 6.46
C ASP A 55 13.09 -11.62 5.87
N THR A 56 12.19 -11.62 4.90
CA THR A 56 11.70 -10.40 4.22
C THR A 56 11.06 -9.41 5.18
N PHE A 57 10.31 -9.90 6.18
CA PHE A 57 9.64 -9.04 7.14
C PHE A 57 10.65 -8.23 7.97
N VAL A 58 11.77 -8.85 8.39
CA VAL A 58 12.84 -8.15 9.11
C VAL A 58 13.46 -7.05 8.24
N ARG A 59 13.74 -7.35 6.96
CA ARG A 59 14.29 -6.34 6.04
C ARG A 59 13.31 -5.20 5.76
N MET A 60 12.01 -5.50 5.65
CA MET A 60 10.94 -4.48 5.54
C MET A 60 10.95 -3.53 6.74
N GLU A 61 10.98 -4.08 7.95
CA GLU A 61 11.05 -3.30 9.20
C GLU A 61 12.28 -2.39 9.26
N CYS A 62 13.43 -2.87 8.74
CA CYS A 62 14.63 -2.03 8.62
C CYS A 62 14.39 -0.85 7.67
N ALA A 63 13.83 -1.11 6.47
CA ALA A 63 13.60 -0.10 5.45
C ALA A 63 12.52 0.93 5.87
N GLU A 64 11.48 0.48 6.58
CA GLU A 64 10.40 1.33 7.04
C GLU A 64 10.86 2.35 8.09
N LYS A 65 11.66 1.88 9.03
CA LYS A 65 12.05 2.68 10.21
C LYS A 65 13.23 3.60 9.96
N TRP A 66 14.17 3.21 9.08
CA TRP A 66 15.44 3.91 8.94
C TRP A 66 15.81 4.17 7.49
N GLN A 67 15.93 5.46 7.13
CA GLN A 67 16.35 5.87 5.79
C GLN A 67 17.68 5.23 5.37
N ALA A 68 18.67 5.17 6.26
CA ALA A 68 19.96 4.55 5.97
C ALA A 68 19.83 3.07 5.58
N CYS A 69 18.88 2.34 6.19
CA CYS A 69 18.59 0.96 5.81
C CYS A 69 17.85 0.90 4.47
N ALA A 70 16.88 1.79 4.22
CA ALA A 70 16.16 1.84 2.96
C ALA A 70 17.10 2.13 1.78
N GLU A 71 18.12 2.98 1.97
CA GLU A 71 19.15 3.26 0.96
C GLU A 71 20.03 2.03 0.63
N LEU A 72 20.11 1.06 1.53
CA LEU A 72 20.78 -0.23 1.29
C LEU A 72 19.83 -1.28 0.69
N LEU A 73 18.53 -1.11 0.85
CA LEU A 73 17.49 -2.10 0.51
C LEU A 73 16.65 -1.71 -0.71
N PHE A 74 16.83 -0.55 -1.32
CA PHE A 74 16.00 -0.13 -2.45
C PHE A 74 16.11 -1.04 -3.68
N ASP A 75 17.18 -1.83 -3.81
CA ASP A 75 17.37 -2.84 -4.86
C ASP A 75 17.27 -4.29 -4.32
N ASP A 76 16.53 -4.47 -3.23
CA ASP A 76 16.30 -5.80 -2.62
C ASP A 76 15.68 -6.77 -3.64
N GLY A 77 16.01 -8.06 -3.51
CA GLY A 77 15.45 -9.12 -4.36
C GLY A 77 13.93 -9.22 -4.27
N ASP A 78 13.35 -8.92 -3.09
CA ASP A 78 11.92 -8.99 -2.83
C ASP A 78 11.23 -7.64 -3.18
N PRO A 79 10.21 -7.64 -4.07
CA PRO A 79 9.49 -6.41 -4.44
C PRO A 79 8.77 -5.75 -3.26
N VAL A 80 8.41 -6.51 -2.23
CA VAL A 80 7.73 -5.95 -1.05
C VAL A 80 8.69 -5.04 -0.26
N VAL A 81 9.96 -5.39 -0.15
CA VAL A 81 10.98 -4.53 0.49
C VAL A 81 11.21 -3.26 -0.34
N ARG A 82 11.36 -3.41 -1.69
CA ARG A 82 11.53 -2.25 -2.57
C ARG A 82 10.31 -1.32 -2.54
N LYS A 83 9.10 -1.89 -2.44
CA LYS A 83 7.85 -1.13 -2.28
C LYS A 83 7.89 -0.27 -1.02
N VAL A 84 8.31 -0.82 0.12
CA VAL A 84 8.45 -0.07 1.38
C VAL A 84 9.44 1.10 1.22
N CYS A 85 10.56 0.89 0.50
CA CYS A 85 11.50 1.97 0.20
C CYS A 85 10.87 3.09 -0.64
N ALA A 86 10.10 2.73 -1.69
CA ALA A 86 9.40 3.69 -2.55
C ALA A 86 8.28 4.44 -1.80
N GLU A 87 7.59 3.76 -0.88
CA GLU A 87 6.49 4.33 -0.12
C GLU A 87 6.95 5.39 0.87
N ASN A 88 8.10 5.19 1.51
CA ASN A 88 8.56 6.03 2.60
C ASN A 88 9.53 7.14 2.17
N TYR A 89 10.23 6.97 1.02
CA TYR A 89 11.29 7.89 0.62
C TYR A 89 11.19 8.28 -0.86
N GLU A 90 10.82 9.54 -1.12
CA GLU A 90 10.63 10.07 -2.48
C GLU A 90 11.85 9.89 -3.39
N HIS A 91 13.06 10.16 -2.86
CA HIS A 91 14.30 10.01 -3.64
C HIS A 91 14.62 8.55 -4.01
N LEU A 92 14.11 7.56 -3.24
CA LEU A 92 14.19 6.14 -3.59
C LEU A 92 13.08 5.76 -4.57
N ALA A 93 11.87 6.31 -4.41
CA ALA A 93 10.80 6.15 -5.40
C ALA A 93 11.25 6.64 -6.78
N ALA A 94 11.98 7.76 -6.86
CA ALA A 94 12.55 8.26 -8.12
C ALA A 94 13.55 7.28 -8.77
N LYS A 95 14.23 6.44 -8.00
CA LYS A 95 15.09 5.36 -8.53
C LYS A 95 14.28 4.13 -8.95
N LEU A 96 13.10 3.94 -8.36
CA LEU A 96 12.23 2.77 -8.54
C LEU A 96 11.08 3.01 -9.54
N ILE A 97 11.01 4.18 -10.16
CA ILE A 97 9.96 4.53 -11.12
C ILE A 97 9.90 3.57 -12.32
N ASN A 98 11.02 2.93 -12.67
CA ASN A 98 11.15 1.92 -13.71
C ASN A 98 11.36 0.50 -13.14
N ASP A 99 10.93 0.22 -11.92
CA ASP A 99 11.07 -1.10 -11.31
C ASP A 99 10.38 -2.17 -12.17
N ARG A 100 10.97 -3.38 -12.17
CA ARG A 100 10.40 -4.53 -12.88
C ARG A 100 9.03 -4.96 -12.39
N ASP A 101 8.72 -4.72 -11.12
CA ASP A 101 7.44 -5.03 -10.50
C ASP A 101 6.48 -3.83 -10.60
N GLU A 102 5.30 -4.05 -11.18
CA GLU A 102 4.30 -2.98 -11.37
C GLU A 102 3.76 -2.43 -10.05
N ASN A 103 3.71 -3.22 -8.98
CA ASN A 103 3.24 -2.75 -7.68
C ASN A 103 4.24 -1.78 -7.03
N VAL A 104 5.55 -1.98 -7.28
CA VAL A 104 6.59 -1.04 -6.86
C VAL A 104 6.44 0.26 -7.63
N ARG A 105 6.27 0.20 -8.98
CA ARG A 105 6.04 1.40 -9.79
C ARG A 105 4.74 2.11 -9.41
N ALA A 106 3.64 1.36 -9.17
CA ALA A 106 2.37 1.94 -8.70
C ALA A 106 2.51 2.69 -7.38
N THR A 107 3.36 2.19 -6.46
CA THR A 107 3.62 2.87 -5.18
C THR A 107 4.31 4.22 -5.38
N CYS A 108 5.14 4.37 -6.41
CA CYS A 108 5.80 5.64 -6.74
C CYS A 108 4.80 6.75 -7.10
N SER A 109 3.56 6.41 -7.51
CA SER A 109 2.50 7.40 -7.81
C SER A 109 2.04 8.22 -6.60
N LYS A 110 2.41 7.82 -5.39
CA LYS A 110 2.21 8.62 -4.18
C LYS A 110 2.92 10.00 -4.25
N TRP A 111 3.98 10.09 -5.03
CA TRP A 111 4.82 11.28 -5.13
C TRP A 111 4.48 12.08 -6.39
N GLU A 112 3.91 13.27 -6.21
CA GLU A 112 3.42 14.11 -7.30
C GLU A 112 4.50 14.45 -8.34
N THR A 113 5.75 14.57 -7.89
CA THR A 113 6.91 14.83 -8.76
C THR A 113 7.18 13.73 -9.78
N LEU A 114 6.72 12.51 -9.54
CA LEU A 114 6.98 11.32 -10.37
C LEU A 114 5.83 10.95 -11.30
N VAL A 115 4.62 11.47 -11.06
CA VAL A 115 3.42 11.03 -11.78
C VAL A 115 3.42 11.38 -13.26
N ALA A 116 4.15 12.42 -13.67
CA ALA A 116 4.24 12.83 -15.08
C ALA A 116 4.80 11.73 -16.00
N GLU A 117 5.65 10.86 -15.47
CA GLU A 117 6.15 9.68 -16.18
C GLU A 117 5.20 8.49 -16.02
N LEU A 118 4.67 8.26 -14.83
CA LEU A 118 3.83 7.10 -14.49
C LEU A 118 2.45 7.09 -15.16
N ILE A 119 1.90 8.25 -15.53
CA ILE A 119 0.64 8.31 -16.31
C ILE A 119 0.78 7.66 -17.69
N HIS A 120 1.99 7.44 -18.17
CA HIS A 120 2.31 6.76 -19.42
C HIS A 120 2.84 5.34 -19.23
N ASP A 121 2.84 4.79 -18.01
CA ASP A 121 3.28 3.43 -17.75
C ASP A 121 2.52 2.41 -18.60
N SER A 122 3.20 1.36 -19.01
CA SER A 122 2.58 0.28 -19.80
C SER A 122 1.49 -0.47 -19.01
N SER A 123 1.62 -0.55 -17.69
CA SER A 123 0.66 -1.24 -16.81
C SER A 123 -0.56 -0.35 -16.48
N PRO A 124 -1.79 -0.77 -16.79
CA PRO A 124 -3.01 -0.07 -16.37
C PRO A 124 -3.12 0.14 -14.86
N PRO A 125 -2.79 -0.83 -13.99
CA PRO A 125 -2.71 -0.64 -12.53
C PRO A 125 -1.83 0.52 -12.09
N VAL A 126 -0.68 0.75 -12.73
CA VAL A 126 0.19 1.90 -12.41
C VAL A 126 -0.48 3.21 -12.78
N ARG A 127 -1.05 3.29 -14.01
CA ARG A 127 -1.79 4.49 -14.45
C ARG A 127 -3.03 4.74 -13.59
N ARG A 128 -3.74 3.67 -13.16
CA ARG A 128 -4.85 3.75 -12.21
C ARG A 128 -4.41 4.40 -10.89
N SER A 129 -3.28 3.96 -10.33
CA SER A 129 -2.75 4.53 -9.07
C SER A 129 -2.47 6.03 -9.20
N CYS A 130 -2.04 6.52 -10.37
CA CYS A 130 -1.89 7.97 -10.61
C CYS A 130 -3.24 8.70 -10.54
N ALA A 131 -4.29 8.15 -11.17
CA ALA A 131 -5.63 8.73 -11.13
C ALA A 131 -6.24 8.71 -9.72
N GLU A 132 -5.97 7.67 -8.94
CA GLU A 132 -6.42 7.57 -7.54
C GLU A 132 -5.68 8.55 -6.62
N SER A 133 -4.39 8.81 -6.90
CA SER A 133 -3.57 9.67 -6.04
C SER A 133 -3.87 11.16 -6.21
N PHE A 134 -4.20 11.62 -7.44
CA PHE A 134 -4.32 13.04 -7.73
C PHE A 134 -5.51 13.34 -8.65
N HIS A 135 -6.45 14.17 -8.16
CA HIS A 135 -7.68 14.54 -8.87
C HIS A 135 -7.40 15.13 -10.26
N HIS A 136 -6.44 16.05 -10.37
CA HIS A 136 -6.12 16.69 -11.67
C HIS A 136 -5.60 15.69 -12.71
N LEU A 137 -4.97 14.60 -12.29
CA LEU A 137 -4.57 13.53 -13.21
C LEU A 137 -5.77 12.67 -13.62
N ALA A 138 -6.67 12.39 -12.68
CA ALA A 138 -7.92 11.70 -12.98
C ALA A 138 -8.74 12.44 -14.04
N GLU A 139 -8.80 13.78 -14.00
CA GLU A 139 -9.44 14.59 -15.03
C GLU A 139 -8.83 14.40 -16.43
N LEU A 140 -7.50 14.24 -16.51
CA LEU A 140 -6.81 13.98 -17.78
C LEU A 140 -7.05 12.56 -18.29
N MET A 141 -7.27 11.62 -17.40
CA MET A 141 -7.31 10.18 -17.67
C MET A 141 -8.73 9.60 -17.74
N ILE A 142 -9.76 10.41 -17.55
CA ILE A 142 -11.18 9.99 -17.50
C ILE A 142 -11.64 9.26 -18.77
N ASN A 143 -11.05 9.56 -19.93
CA ASN A 143 -11.36 8.95 -21.22
C ASN A 143 -10.38 7.82 -21.61
N SER A 144 -9.64 7.25 -20.65
CA SER A 144 -8.73 6.14 -20.92
C SER A 144 -9.46 4.96 -21.58
N SER A 145 -8.80 4.28 -22.51
CA SER A 145 -9.31 3.02 -23.08
C SER A 145 -9.41 1.92 -22.03
N ASP A 146 -8.57 1.98 -21.00
CA ASP A 146 -8.53 0.96 -19.94
C ASP A 146 -9.57 1.27 -18.86
N TRP A 147 -10.47 0.34 -18.64
CA TRP A 147 -11.51 0.48 -17.62
C TRP A 147 -10.92 0.62 -16.19
N GLU A 148 -9.78 -0.02 -15.91
CA GLU A 148 -9.09 0.08 -14.61
C GLU A 148 -8.69 1.53 -14.30
N VAL A 149 -8.17 2.25 -15.29
CA VAL A 149 -7.80 3.66 -15.16
C VAL A 149 -9.05 4.51 -14.94
N ARG A 150 -10.13 4.28 -15.72
CA ARG A 150 -11.40 5.00 -15.50
C ARG A 150 -12.02 4.67 -14.14
N ALA A 151 -11.86 3.44 -13.64
CA ALA A 151 -12.28 3.07 -12.29
C ALA A 151 -11.51 3.87 -11.22
N GLY A 152 -10.21 4.11 -11.43
CA GLY A 152 -9.42 5.01 -10.58
C GLY A 152 -9.94 6.46 -10.61
N CYS A 153 -10.38 6.94 -11.77
CA CYS A 153 -10.98 8.27 -11.87
C CYS A 153 -12.34 8.34 -11.14
N ALA A 154 -13.10 7.25 -11.12
CA ALA A 154 -14.44 7.20 -10.51
C ALA A 154 -14.45 7.28 -8.97
N ILE A 155 -13.30 7.23 -8.30
CA ILE A 155 -13.23 7.49 -6.85
C ILE A 155 -13.54 8.95 -6.49
N TRP A 156 -13.37 9.86 -7.46
CA TRP A 156 -13.66 11.29 -7.31
C TRP A 156 -15.13 11.56 -7.68
N GLU A 157 -15.95 12.08 -6.75
CA GLU A 157 -17.40 12.19 -6.90
C GLU A 157 -17.81 12.96 -8.18
N ASP A 158 -17.13 14.05 -8.49
CA ASP A 158 -17.42 14.89 -9.68
C ASP A 158 -17.08 14.19 -11.00
N LEU A 159 -16.07 13.29 -10.99
CA LEU A 159 -15.72 12.47 -12.15
C LEU A 159 -16.64 11.23 -12.24
N ALA A 160 -17.03 10.66 -11.11
CA ALA A 160 -17.99 9.56 -11.06
C ALA A 160 -19.34 9.94 -11.70
N VAL A 161 -19.79 11.20 -11.54
CA VAL A 161 -20.99 11.72 -12.23
C VAL A 161 -20.87 11.60 -13.76
N LYS A 162 -19.67 11.77 -14.31
CA LYS A 162 -19.40 11.65 -15.75
C LYS A 162 -19.27 10.20 -16.21
N LEU A 163 -19.00 9.27 -15.29
CA LEU A 163 -18.75 7.85 -15.54
C LEU A 163 -19.91 6.94 -15.10
N ILE A 164 -21.03 7.52 -14.68
CA ILE A 164 -22.20 6.76 -14.19
C ILE A 164 -22.76 5.78 -15.24
N ASP A 165 -22.61 6.08 -16.52
CA ASP A 165 -23.05 5.27 -17.66
C ASP A 165 -21.87 4.59 -18.38
N ASP A 166 -20.72 4.39 -17.71
CA ASP A 166 -19.56 3.75 -18.32
C ASP A 166 -19.90 2.34 -18.85
N VAL A 167 -19.26 1.96 -19.94
CA VAL A 167 -19.47 0.65 -20.57
C VAL A 167 -19.05 -0.52 -19.65
N SER A 168 -18.05 -0.30 -18.77
CA SER A 168 -17.59 -1.28 -17.78
C SER A 168 -18.46 -1.24 -16.53
N TRP A 169 -18.98 -2.40 -16.14
CA TRP A 169 -19.72 -2.52 -14.87
C TRP A 169 -18.82 -2.23 -13.66
N GLU A 170 -17.51 -2.52 -13.75
CA GLU A 170 -16.53 -2.26 -12.70
C GLU A 170 -16.44 -0.76 -12.41
N VAL A 171 -16.39 0.07 -13.43
CA VAL A 171 -16.38 1.52 -13.29
C VAL A 171 -17.68 2.01 -12.67
N ARG A 172 -18.84 1.54 -13.19
CA ARG A 172 -20.15 1.90 -12.63
C ARG A 172 -20.31 1.45 -11.19
N ALA A 173 -19.73 0.28 -10.80
CA ALA A 173 -19.75 -0.16 -9.41
C ALA A 173 -18.96 0.79 -8.47
N ILE A 174 -17.85 1.37 -8.93
CA ILE A 174 -17.14 2.41 -8.16
C ILE A 174 -18.00 3.67 -8.05
N CYS A 175 -18.65 4.11 -9.13
CA CYS A 175 -19.58 5.24 -9.08
C CYS A 175 -20.70 5.02 -8.05
N ALA A 176 -21.19 3.79 -7.91
CA ALA A 176 -22.27 3.43 -6.98
C ALA A 176 -21.87 3.54 -5.49
N HIS A 177 -20.58 3.61 -5.15
CA HIS A 177 -20.15 3.91 -3.79
C HIS A 177 -20.41 5.36 -3.36
N HIS A 178 -20.61 6.26 -4.33
CA HIS A 178 -21.02 7.63 -4.04
C HIS A 178 -22.53 7.67 -3.77
N LYS A 179 -22.92 7.90 -2.52
CA LYS A 179 -24.32 7.82 -2.04
C LYS A 179 -25.33 8.57 -2.92
N LYS A 180 -24.94 9.74 -3.44
CA LYS A 180 -25.83 10.54 -4.31
C LYS A 180 -26.06 9.87 -5.66
N LEU A 181 -25.07 9.13 -6.17
CA LEU A 181 -25.16 8.41 -7.45
C LEU A 181 -25.86 7.06 -7.27
N ALA A 182 -25.62 6.36 -6.17
CA ALA A 182 -26.26 5.08 -5.86
C ALA A 182 -27.79 5.14 -6.02
N SER A 183 -28.42 6.23 -5.59
CA SER A 183 -29.88 6.39 -5.70
C SER A 183 -30.37 6.44 -7.15
N GLN A 184 -29.52 6.85 -8.10
CA GLN A 184 -29.81 6.92 -9.54
C GLN A 184 -29.53 5.59 -10.28
N MET A 185 -28.72 4.70 -9.64
CA MET A 185 -28.22 3.46 -10.26
C MET A 185 -28.96 2.21 -9.80
N LYS A 186 -30.14 2.35 -9.15
CA LYS A 186 -30.93 1.22 -8.62
C LYS A 186 -31.33 0.20 -9.68
N ASP A 187 -31.53 0.67 -10.91
CA ASP A 187 -31.97 -0.16 -12.02
C ASP A 187 -30.82 -0.43 -13.02
N ASP A 188 -29.55 -0.38 -12.56
CA ASP A 188 -28.40 -0.69 -13.42
C ASP A 188 -28.57 -2.08 -14.07
N SER A 189 -28.19 -2.20 -15.33
CA SER A 189 -28.32 -3.45 -16.09
C SER A 189 -27.54 -4.61 -15.47
N ASP A 190 -26.40 -4.32 -14.80
CA ASP A 190 -25.56 -5.35 -14.17
C ASP A 190 -25.98 -5.53 -12.70
N TRP A 191 -26.26 -6.78 -12.32
CA TRP A 191 -26.66 -7.13 -10.96
C TRP A 191 -25.60 -6.83 -9.92
N ARG A 192 -24.28 -6.87 -10.27
CA ARG A 192 -23.16 -6.56 -9.37
C ARG A 192 -23.17 -5.10 -8.96
N VAL A 193 -23.49 -4.20 -9.89
CA VAL A 193 -23.66 -2.78 -9.60
C VAL A 193 -24.85 -2.58 -8.65
N ARG A 194 -26.00 -3.24 -8.91
CA ARG A 194 -27.17 -3.13 -8.02
C ARG A 194 -26.88 -3.63 -6.60
N VAL A 195 -26.05 -4.67 -6.41
CA VAL A 195 -25.61 -5.13 -5.08
C VAL A 195 -24.83 -4.03 -4.35
N VAL A 196 -23.91 -3.32 -5.03
CA VAL A 196 -23.16 -2.21 -4.45
C VAL A 196 -24.11 -1.06 -4.07
N VAL A 197 -25.06 -0.74 -4.95
CA VAL A 197 -26.10 0.28 -4.69
C VAL A 197 -26.88 -0.04 -3.41
N ASP A 198 -27.37 -1.28 -3.29
CA ASP A 198 -28.14 -1.73 -2.13
C ASP A 198 -27.32 -1.65 -0.84
N SER A 199 -26.04 -2.05 -0.87
CA SER A 199 -25.12 -1.93 0.26
C SER A 199 -24.95 -0.45 0.66
N CYS A 200 -24.61 0.41 -0.29
CA CYS A 200 -24.37 1.83 -0.06
C CYS A 200 -25.60 2.57 0.53
N LEU A 201 -26.81 2.21 0.09
CA LEU A 201 -28.04 2.84 0.56
C LEU A 201 -28.50 2.29 1.93
N ASN A 202 -28.17 1.04 2.27
CA ASN A 202 -28.57 0.39 3.51
C ASN A 202 -27.63 0.68 4.70
N GLU A 203 -26.37 1.10 4.47
CA GLU A 203 -25.41 1.45 5.52
C GLU A 203 -25.81 2.68 6.37
N THR A 204 -27.01 3.25 6.18
CA THR A 204 -27.51 4.43 6.89
C THR A 204 -28.55 4.14 7.97
N SER A 205 -28.69 2.87 8.38
CA SER A 205 -29.70 2.43 9.35
C SER A 205 -29.14 2.22 10.77
N PHE A 206 -28.02 2.88 11.16
CA PHE A 206 -27.54 2.87 12.55
C PHE A 206 -27.22 4.28 13.06
#